data_260f9032cbb219e4ee9b73a745ae5b5a
#
_entry.id   260f9032cbb219e4ee9b73a745ae5b5a
#
_cell.length_a   1.000
_cell.length_b   1.000
_cell.length_c   1.000
_cell.angle_alpha   90.00
_cell.angle_beta   90.00
_cell.angle_gamma   90.00
#
_symmetry.space_group_name_H-M   'P 1'
#
loop_
_entity.id
_entity.type
_entity.pdbx_description
1 polymer ?
#
loop_
_entity_poly.entity_id
_entity_poly.type
_entity_poly.pdbx_seq_one_letter_code
_entity_poly.pdbx_strand_id
1 'polypeptide(L)'
;MESNDLELKEWFNCIMGLFFLTLSYCMQKLFSIILFIFLFGCRYPESRIISDTTAEQKDSLPRQELAEVVISDGDASLFNISSHHYSNIIFDKKETLNSAPGTKSVLFNSSGTRLYAMNLEGMSVYEFDQPTRKILREFKFRPTKGIGWDYEGDTAIASYEEKPVEACFTNNDKILWVSLHNAGGVIPIMVDSFRSYPKTPDSIPTKHITLIYPDSSQKDSFDAPLIKTGKTPKVITKTADDKNLLVSNWHSYTISVLQLNPGQYPYAKVMNTIPVSSIPRGIAVDDKNNKSYVAIMGGATITVLNNWVWQKEEDLQVASNPRHIVMDTSGRLFVSYNKLAQIACVDAGTGKTLFTAPTHIQPRTIALSKNKQFLFVTCYNGNMVDVFKISKKGFKKLYSIECKGKPVGVDIFEDDNKLEAWVCTYTNGAINILSFKKSY
;
A
#
# COMPACT_ATOMS: atom_id res chain seq x y z
N MET A 1 -7.07 -62.25 -10.58
CA MET A 1 -6.51 -61.01 -11.13
C MET A 1 -7.36 -60.43 -12.27
N GLU A 2 -8.55 -60.99 -12.53
CA GLU A 2 -9.44 -60.52 -13.62
C GLU A 2 -10.66 -59.68 -13.17
N SER A 3 -10.92 -59.53 -11.87
CA SER A 3 -12.11 -58.79 -11.39
C SER A 3 -11.92 -57.27 -11.28
N ASN A 4 -10.68 -56.78 -11.16
CA ASN A 4 -10.42 -55.33 -10.98
C ASN A 4 -10.41 -54.53 -12.30
N ASP A 5 -10.26 -55.20 -13.44
CA ASP A 5 -10.21 -54.52 -14.75
C ASP A 5 -11.61 -54.20 -15.30
N LEU A 6 -12.65 -54.93 -14.84
CA LEU A 6 -14.02 -54.65 -15.26
C LEU A 6 -14.61 -53.42 -14.55
N GLU A 7 -14.36 -53.27 -13.25
CA GLU A 7 -14.83 -52.13 -12.46
C GLU A 7 -14.17 -50.81 -12.91
N LEU A 8 -12.89 -50.84 -13.26
CA LEU A 8 -12.20 -49.65 -13.78
C LEU A 8 -12.75 -49.17 -15.15
N LYS A 9 -13.13 -50.11 -16.01
CA LYS A 9 -13.75 -49.78 -17.32
C LYS A 9 -15.15 -49.21 -17.18
N GLU A 10 -15.95 -49.71 -16.25
CA GLU A 10 -17.29 -49.14 -15.98
C GLU A 10 -17.21 -47.75 -15.35
N TRP A 11 -16.26 -47.53 -14.43
CA TRP A 11 -16.00 -46.24 -13.85
C TRP A 11 -15.55 -45.17 -14.88
N PHE A 12 -14.67 -45.56 -15.82
CA PHE A 12 -14.19 -44.70 -16.88
C PHE A 12 -15.28 -44.30 -17.87
N ASN A 13 -16.16 -45.26 -18.22
CA ASN A 13 -17.31 -45.00 -19.10
C ASN A 13 -18.38 -44.11 -18.44
N CYS A 14 -18.58 -44.20 -17.13
CA CYS A 14 -19.50 -43.36 -16.37
C CYS A 14 -18.98 -41.89 -16.31
N ILE A 15 -17.68 -41.69 -16.08
CA ILE A 15 -17.06 -40.33 -16.05
C ILE A 15 -17.08 -39.71 -17.44
N MET A 16 -16.77 -40.47 -18.50
CA MET A 16 -16.81 -39.94 -19.88
C MET A 16 -18.25 -39.61 -20.31
N GLY A 17 -19.25 -40.41 -19.90
CA GLY A 17 -20.66 -40.09 -20.16
C GLY A 17 -21.14 -38.78 -19.50
N LEU A 18 -20.73 -38.54 -18.24
CA LEU A 18 -21.01 -37.26 -17.54
C LEU A 18 -20.31 -36.08 -18.19
N PHE A 19 -19.08 -36.26 -18.66
CA PHE A 19 -18.33 -35.20 -19.33
C PHE A 19 -18.96 -34.78 -20.67
N PHE A 20 -19.45 -35.73 -21.46
CA PHE A 20 -20.16 -35.42 -22.71
C PHE A 20 -21.53 -34.78 -22.47
N LEU A 21 -22.26 -35.14 -21.43
CA LEU A 21 -23.54 -34.51 -21.07
C LEU A 21 -23.37 -33.07 -20.60
N THR A 22 -22.34 -32.78 -19.83
CA THR A 22 -22.04 -31.39 -19.39
C THR A 22 -21.56 -30.49 -20.54
N LEU A 23 -20.75 -31.03 -21.46
CA LEU A 23 -20.28 -30.28 -22.65
C LEU A 23 -21.45 -29.95 -23.59
N SER A 24 -22.39 -30.92 -23.81
CA SER A 24 -23.59 -30.69 -24.62
C SER A 24 -24.52 -29.64 -24.02
N TYR A 25 -24.68 -29.60 -22.69
CA TYR A 25 -25.50 -28.62 -21.99
C TYR A 25 -24.89 -27.20 -22.06
N CYS A 26 -23.56 -27.07 -21.93
CA CYS A 26 -22.86 -25.80 -22.10
C CYS A 26 -22.94 -25.26 -23.53
N MET A 27 -22.82 -26.13 -24.54
CA MET A 27 -22.94 -25.73 -25.96
C MET A 27 -24.34 -25.25 -26.30
N GLN A 28 -25.41 -25.88 -25.81
CA GLN A 28 -26.79 -25.46 -25.99
C GLN A 28 -27.08 -24.08 -25.36
N LYS A 29 -26.53 -23.78 -24.19
CA LYS A 29 -26.66 -22.45 -23.57
C LYS A 29 -25.91 -21.36 -24.34
N LEU A 30 -24.71 -21.67 -24.87
CA LEU A 30 -23.95 -20.73 -25.69
C LEU A 30 -24.70 -20.36 -26.98
N PHE A 31 -25.32 -21.36 -27.61
CA PHE A 31 -26.14 -21.13 -28.84
C PHE A 31 -27.38 -20.28 -28.57
N SER A 32 -28.02 -20.45 -27.42
CA SER A 32 -29.18 -19.63 -27.01
C SER A 32 -28.83 -18.18 -26.75
N ILE A 33 -27.65 -17.90 -26.18
CA ILE A 33 -27.16 -16.53 -25.92
C ILE A 33 -26.79 -15.82 -27.22
N ILE A 34 -26.17 -16.52 -28.16
CA ILE A 34 -25.82 -15.97 -29.50
C ILE A 34 -27.07 -15.66 -30.32
N LEU A 35 -28.10 -16.51 -30.23
CA LEU A 35 -29.37 -16.28 -30.95
C LEU A 35 -30.14 -15.08 -30.36
N PHE A 36 -30.02 -14.80 -29.06
CA PHE A 36 -30.67 -13.66 -28.42
C PHE A 36 -30.01 -12.30 -28.79
N ILE A 37 -28.71 -12.31 -29.08
CA ILE A 37 -27.98 -11.09 -29.52
C ILE A 37 -28.33 -10.71 -30.95
N PHE A 38 -28.69 -11.67 -31.81
CA PHE A 38 -29.08 -11.39 -33.19
C PHE A 38 -30.54 -10.91 -33.40
N LEU A 39 -31.42 -11.09 -32.38
CA LEU A 39 -32.83 -10.70 -32.48
C LEU A 39 -33.15 -9.30 -31.91
N PHE A 40 -32.20 -8.65 -31.24
CA PHE A 40 -32.35 -7.27 -30.76
C PHE A 40 -31.28 -6.35 -31.36
N GLY A 41 -31.32 -6.24 -32.69
CA GLY A 41 -30.54 -5.24 -33.40
C GLY A 41 -31.07 -3.83 -33.12
N CYS A 42 -30.27 -3.01 -32.44
CA CYS A 42 -30.55 -1.62 -32.14
C CYS A 42 -30.75 -0.79 -33.42
N ARG A 43 -31.89 -0.16 -33.54
CA ARG A 43 -32.11 0.98 -34.45
C ARG A 43 -31.49 2.23 -33.80
N TYR A 44 -30.52 2.84 -34.46
CA TYR A 44 -30.09 4.20 -34.17
C TYR A 44 -31.03 5.20 -34.86
N PRO A 45 -31.41 6.29 -34.18
CA PRO A 45 -32.09 7.40 -34.87
C PRO A 45 -31.05 8.31 -35.51
N GLU A 46 -31.24 8.61 -36.78
CA GLU A 46 -30.49 9.61 -37.55
C GLU A 46 -30.70 11.01 -36.97
N SER A 47 -29.62 11.71 -36.70
CA SER A 47 -29.64 13.14 -36.38
C SER A 47 -29.77 13.97 -37.65
N ARG A 48 -30.88 14.71 -37.76
CA ARG A 48 -31.07 15.76 -38.78
C ARG A 48 -30.16 16.94 -38.48
N ILE A 49 -29.38 17.29 -39.47
CA ILE A 49 -28.69 18.57 -39.59
C ILE A 49 -29.71 19.63 -39.99
N ILE A 50 -29.90 20.68 -39.19
CA ILE A 50 -30.57 21.90 -39.57
C ILE A 50 -29.52 23.00 -39.56
N SER A 51 -29.15 23.47 -40.73
CA SER A 51 -28.52 24.76 -40.95
C SER A 51 -29.60 25.82 -40.87
N ASP A 52 -29.46 26.87 -40.10
CA ASP A 52 -29.79 28.20 -40.56
C ASP A 52 -29.19 29.31 -39.71
N THR A 53 -28.85 30.28 -40.43
CA THR A 53 -28.14 31.52 -40.31
C THR A 53 -28.81 32.59 -39.43
N THR A 54 -27.93 33.45 -38.89
CA THR A 54 -28.10 34.90 -38.60
C THR A 54 -28.98 35.36 -37.45
N ALA A 55 -28.39 36.01 -36.48
CA ALA A 55 -28.52 37.46 -36.21
C ALA A 55 -27.75 37.88 -34.96
N GLU A 56 -26.97 38.89 -35.12
CA GLU A 56 -26.35 39.68 -34.03
C GLU A 56 -27.37 40.24 -33.08
N GLN A 57 -27.14 40.10 -31.78
CA GLN A 57 -27.65 41.06 -30.81
C GLN A 57 -26.60 41.25 -29.70
N LYS A 58 -25.93 42.42 -29.73
CA LYS A 58 -25.17 42.98 -28.64
C LYS A 58 -26.12 43.23 -27.47
N ASP A 59 -25.83 42.62 -26.32
CA ASP A 59 -26.25 43.17 -25.04
C ASP A 59 -25.09 43.12 -24.06
N SER A 60 -24.71 44.29 -23.62
CA SER A 60 -23.67 44.63 -22.70
C SER A 60 -24.16 44.38 -21.26
N LEU A 61 -23.57 43.42 -20.55
CA LEU A 61 -23.64 43.35 -19.12
C LEU A 61 -22.36 43.87 -18.47
N PRO A 62 -22.44 44.55 -17.33
CA PRO A 62 -21.32 45.32 -16.79
C PRO A 62 -20.26 44.38 -16.19
N ARG A 63 -19.00 44.71 -16.48
CA ARG A 63 -17.80 44.17 -15.83
C ARG A 63 -17.89 44.44 -14.33
N GLN A 64 -18.13 43.41 -13.52
CA GLN A 64 -17.79 43.44 -12.11
C GLN A 64 -16.26 43.42 -11.98
N GLU A 65 -15.71 44.46 -11.43
CA GLU A 65 -14.34 44.55 -10.94
C GLU A 65 -14.13 43.42 -9.93
N LEU A 66 -13.23 42.50 -10.27
CA LEU A 66 -12.64 41.58 -9.29
C LEU A 66 -11.81 42.39 -8.34
N ALA A 67 -12.31 42.57 -7.12
CA ALA A 67 -11.53 43.10 -6.03
C ALA A 67 -10.27 42.26 -5.87
N GLU A 68 -9.11 42.88 -6.04
CA GLU A 68 -7.83 42.32 -5.63
C GLU A 68 -7.91 41.98 -4.13
N VAL A 69 -7.93 40.66 -3.84
CA VAL A 69 -7.71 40.20 -2.49
C VAL A 69 -6.25 40.44 -2.18
N VAL A 70 -5.99 41.51 -1.47
CA VAL A 70 -4.69 41.78 -0.83
C VAL A 70 -4.51 40.65 0.21
N ILE A 71 -3.74 39.63 -0.15
CA ILE A 71 -3.24 38.65 0.81
C ILE A 71 -2.22 39.36 1.67
N SER A 72 -2.57 39.65 2.92
CA SER A 72 -1.65 40.20 3.91
C SER A 72 -0.49 39.22 4.11
N ASP A 73 0.72 39.70 4.04
CA ASP A 73 1.98 39.02 4.35
C ASP A 73 2.04 38.62 5.84
N GLY A 74 1.31 37.62 6.22
CA GLY A 74 1.34 37.03 7.55
C GLY A 74 1.17 35.51 7.45
N ASP A 75 2.29 34.79 7.62
CA ASP A 75 2.48 33.34 7.73
C ASP A 75 3.13 32.60 6.53
N ALA A 76 4.00 33.26 5.79
CA ALA A 76 4.91 32.54 4.86
C ALA A 76 6.09 31.82 5.57
N SER A 77 6.09 31.69 6.91
CA SER A 77 7.23 31.11 7.65
C SER A 77 7.14 29.59 7.93
N LEU A 78 6.05 28.92 7.52
CA LEU A 78 5.88 27.49 7.81
C LEU A 78 6.19 26.54 6.63
N PHE A 79 6.51 27.05 5.45
CA PHE A 79 6.93 26.23 4.31
C PHE A 79 8.23 26.72 3.65
N ASN A 80 9.25 27.00 4.45
CA ASN A 80 10.60 27.05 3.91
C ASN A 80 11.09 25.62 3.66
N ILE A 81 10.50 24.93 2.66
CA ILE A 81 11.17 23.82 2.01
C ILE A 81 12.29 24.45 1.20
N SER A 82 13.43 24.61 1.84
CA SER A 82 14.68 24.93 1.14
C SER A 82 14.83 23.90 0.03
N SER A 83 14.55 24.30 -1.21
CA SER A 83 14.70 23.48 -2.42
C SER A 83 16.18 23.34 -2.75
N HIS A 84 16.98 22.79 -1.83
CA HIS A 84 18.36 22.45 -2.10
C HIS A 84 18.36 21.25 -3.06
N HIS A 85 18.52 21.53 -4.34
CA HIS A 85 18.59 20.54 -5.42
C HIS A 85 19.91 19.77 -5.34
N TYR A 86 20.00 18.79 -4.41
CA TYR A 86 21.14 17.88 -4.42
C TYR A 86 21.00 16.87 -5.57
N SER A 87 22.12 16.58 -6.22
CA SER A 87 22.18 15.66 -7.36
C SER A 87 22.86 14.34 -7.03
N ASN A 88 23.53 14.24 -5.88
CA ASN A 88 24.22 13.03 -5.45
C ASN A 88 24.07 12.83 -3.94
N ILE A 89 24.31 11.60 -3.49
CA ILE A 89 24.37 11.21 -2.07
C ILE A 89 25.65 10.42 -1.82
N ILE A 90 26.31 10.69 -0.70
CA ILE A 90 27.54 10.01 -0.30
C ILE A 90 27.26 9.28 1.00
N PHE A 91 27.42 7.95 1.00
CA PHE A 91 27.24 7.15 2.21
C PHE A 91 28.22 7.61 3.30
N ASP A 92 27.68 7.89 4.48
CA ASP A 92 28.44 8.41 5.61
C ASP A 92 28.65 7.32 6.67
N LYS A 93 27.54 6.79 7.23
CA LYS A 93 27.59 5.77 8.28
C LYS A 93 26.34 4.90 8.35
N LYS A 94 26.46 3.79 9.07
CA LYS A 94 25.36 2.95 9.47
C LYS A 94 25.29 2.89 11.00
N GLU A 95 24.11 3.11 11.54
CA GLU A 95 23.76 2.92 12.96
C GLU A 95 22.71 1.82 13.09
N THR A 96 22.65 1.14 14.22
CA THR A 96 21.63 0.09 14.45
C THR A 96 20.95 0.34 15.78
N LEU A 97 19.62 0.35 15.77
CA LEU A 97 18.76 0.46 16.94
C LEU A 97 18.05 -0.87 17.17
N ASN A 98 17.78 -1.19 18.43
CA ASN A 98 16.93 -2.31 18.79
C ASN A 98 15.45 -1.91 18.66
N SER A 99 14.64 -2.79 18.08
CA SER A 99 13.19 -2.75 18.07
C SER A 99 12.67 -4.03 18.73
N ALA A 100 11.44 -4.41 18.46
CA ALA A 100 10.88 -5.67 18.97
C ALA A 100 10.91 -6.77 17.88
N PRO A 101 10.74 -8.05 18.26
CA PRO A 101 10.79 -9.16 17.30
C PRO A 101 9.83 -8.98 16.12
N GLY A 102 10.28 -9.36 14.94
CA GLY A 102 9.49 -9.35 13.72
C GLY A 102 9.12 -7.95 13.24
N THR A 103 10.01 -6.95 13.39
CA THR A 103 9.76 -5.59 12.85
C THR A 103 9.53 -5.68 11.34
N LYS A 104 8.33 -5.30 10.89
CA LYS A 104 7.83 -5.56 9.53
C LYS A 104 7.85 -4.34 8.64
N SER A 105 7.52 -3.18 9.19
CA SER A 105 7.59 -1.89 8.49
C SER A 105 7.97 -0.77 9.45
N VAL A 106 8.38 0.33 8.87
CA VAL A 106 8.67 1.59 9.55
C VAL A 106 8.04 2.72 8.78
N LEU A 107 7.59 3.77 9.49
CA LEU A 107 6.91 4.91 8.91
C LEU A 107 7.24 6.16 9.70
N PHE A 108 7.72 7.21 9.02
CA PHE A 108 7.84 8.54 9.61
C PHE A 108 6.50 9.28 9.65
N ASN A 109 6.33 10.12 10.65
CA ASN A 109 5.33 11.17 10.57
C ASN A 109 5.73 12.22 9.50
N SER A 110 4.83 13.10 9.12
CA SER A 110 5.07 14.07 8.02
C SER A 110 6.24 15.03 8.30
N SER A 111 6.45 15.40 9.57
CA SER A 111 7.58 16.25 9.98
C SER A 111 8.92 15.51 10.01
N GLY A 112 8.93 14.18 9.96
CA GLY A 112 10.14 13.36 10.10
C GLY A 112 10.70 13.31 11.53
N THR A 113 10.01 13.87 12.52
CA THR A 113 10.50 13.91 13.91
C THR A 113 10.27 12.62 14.68
N ARG A 114 9.32 11.78 14.22
CA ARG A 114 8.94 10.51 14.84
C ARG A 114 8.92 9.40 13.81
N LEU A 115 9.49 8.24 14.17
CA LEU A 115 9.35 7.01 13.39
C LEU A 115 8.52 5.99 14.18
N TYR A 116 7.62 5.33 13.48
CA TYR A 116 6.81 4.24 14.02
C TYR A 116 7.24 2.91 13.41
N ALA A 117 7.50 1.92 14.26
CA ALA A 117 7.93 0.59 13.84
C ALA A 117 6.88 -0.46 14.20
N MET A 118 6.33 -1.14 13.20
CA MET A 118 5.32 -2.19 13.34
C MET A 118 6.02 -3.52 13.63
N ASN A 119 5.94 -3.98 14.89
CA ASN A 119 6.58 -5.18 15.39
C ASN A 119 5.61 -6.36 15.36
N LEU A 120 5.58 -7.08 14.26
CA LEU A 120 4.62 -8.15 14.00
C LEU A 120 4.67 -9.23 15.09
N GLU A 121 5.84 -9.81 15.35
CA GLU A 121 5.99 -10.84 16.37
C GLU A 121 5.98 -10.27 17.79
N GLY A 122 6.47 -9.05 17.95
CA GLY A 122 6.40 -8.28 19.19
C GLY A 122 4.98 -7.86 19.57
N MET A 123 4.02 -7.92 18.65
CA MET A 123 2.65 -7.44 18.85
C MET A 123 2.61 -6.04 19.44
N SER A 124 3.38 -5.14 18.85
CA SER A 124 3.50 -3.75 19.32
C SER A 124 3.84 -2.80 18.19
N VAL A 125 3.62 -1.51 18.45
CA VAL A 125 4.17 -0.42 17.64
C VAL A 125 5.10 0.39 18.53
N TYR A 126 6.36 0.56 18.12
CA TYR A 126 7.30 1.43 18.79
C TYR A 126 7.33 2.81 18.13
N GLU A 127 7.34 3.86 18.95
CA GLU A 127 7.57 5.22 18.52
C GLU A 127 8.97 5.64 18.89
N PHE A 128 9.79 5.99 17.90
CA PHE A 128 11.14 6.48 18.06
C PHE A 128 11.19 7.99 17.87
N ASP A 129 11.98 8.65 18.68
CA ASP A 129 12.40 10.03 18.44
C ASP A 129 13.53 10.04 17.40
N GLN A 130 13.32 10.71 16.28
CA GLN A 130 14.30 10.73 15.19
C GLN A 130 15.64 11.35 15.61
N PRO A 131 15.69 12.53 16.27
CA PRO A 131 16.95 13.15 16.65
C PRO A 131 17.76 12.35 17.69
N THR A 132 17.10 11.87 18.76
CA THR A 132 17.79 11.20 19.88
C THR A 132 17.92 9.70 19.71
N ARG A 133 17.25 9.09 18.73
CA ARG A 133 17.23 7.64 18.45
C ARG A 133 16.58 6.81 19.56
N LYS A 134 15.93 7.43 20.51
CA LYS A 134 15.31 6.75 21.66
C LYS A 134 13.89 6.30 21.35
N ILE A 135 13.46 5.20 21.98
CA ILE A 135 12.06 4.80 22.03
C ILE A 135 11.35 5.74 23.00
N LEU A 136 10.32 6.42 22.55
CA LEU A 136 9.49 7.29 23.38
C LEU A 136 8.32 6.54 23.99
N ARG A 137 7.67 5.69 23.21
CA ARG A 137 6.48 4.93 23.60
C ARG A 137 6.44 3.58 22.92
N GLU A 138 5.86 2.61 23.63
CA GLU A 138 5.43 1.34 23.07
C GLU A 138 3.89 1.28 23.14
N PHE A 139 3.24 1.05 22.03
CA PHE A 139 1.83 0.70 21.93
C PHE A 139 1.74 -0.84 21.93
N LYS A 140 1.54 -1.43 23.09
CA LYS A 140 1.53 -2.88 23.30
C LYS A 140 0.13 -3.44 23.18
N PHE A 141 -0.08 -4.34 22.24
CA PHE A 141 -1.35 -5.03 22.09
C PHE A 141 -1.53 -6.13 23.14
N ARG A 142 -2.75 -6.29 23.65
CA ARG A 142 -3.13 -7.47 24.42
C ARG A 142 -3.37 -8.62 23.46
N PRO A 143 -2.63 -9.74 23.55
CA PRO A 143 -2.79 -10.86 22.64
C PRO A 143 -4.17 -11.53 22.80
N THR A 144 -4.87 -11.75 21.70
CA THR A 144 -6.06 -12.60 21.60
C THR A 144 -5.79 -13.77 20.64
N LYS A 145 -6.27 -14.96 20.99
CA LYS A 145 -6.07 -16.15 20.14
C LYS A 145 -6.69 -15.92 18.76
N GLY A 146 -5.94 -16.26 17.73
CA GLY A 146 -6.36 -16.12 16.34
C GLY A 146 -5.71 -17.15 15.44
N ILE A 147 -5.94 -17.03 14.15
CA ILE A 147 -5.39 -17.89 13.12
C ILE A 147 -4.37 -17.09 12.32
N GLY A 148 -3.16 -17.61 12.21
CA GLY A 148 -2.12 -17.15 11.33
C GLY A 148 -1.97 -18.04 10.10
N TRP A 149 -0.93 -17.79 9.32
CA TRP A 149 -0.61 -18.54 8.12
C TRP A 149 0.86 -18.91 8.09
N ASP A 150 1.16 -20.18 7.95
CA ASP A 150 2.50 -20.68 7.63
C ASP A 150 2.70 -20.59 6.11
N TYR A 151 3.64 -19.73 5.69
CA TYR A 151 3.92 -19.50 4.27
C TYR A 151 4.85 -20.54 3.64
N GLU A 152 5.48 -21.41 4.43
CA GLU A 152 6.31 -22.51 3.95
C GLU A 152 5.43 -23.76 3.74
N GLY A 153 4.59 -24.06 4.72
CA GLY A 153 3.66 -25.19 4.67
C GLY A 153 2.32 -24.88 3.97
N ASP A 154 2.08 -23.62 3.59
CA ASP A 154 0.82 -23.11 3.00
C ASP A 154 -0.43 -23.54 3.80
N THR A 155 -0.36 -23.46 5.12
CA THR A 155 -1.40 -23.90 6.05
C THR A 155 -1.74 -22.86 7.11
N ALA A 156 -2.97 -22.94 7.62
CA ALA A 156 -3.39 -22.16 8.77
C ALA A 156 -2.76 -22.71 10.06
N ILE A 157 -2.26 -21.81 10.91
CA ILE A 157 -1.64 -22.15 12.21
C ILE A 157 -2.28 -21.35 13.35
N ALA A 158 -2.21 -21.92 14.56
CA ALA A 158 -2.57 -21.17 15.77
C ALA A 158 -1.64 -19.96 15.95
N SER A 159 -2.20 -18.80 16.24
CA SER A 159 -1.47 -17.55 16.36
C SER A 159 -2.24 -16.55 17.21
N TYR A 160 -1.87 -15.27 17.11
CA TYR A 160 -2.56 -14.15 17.75
C TYR A 160 -3.08 -13.19 16.67
N GLU A 161 -4.18 -12.48 16.98
CA GLU A 161 -4.79 -11.54 16.04
C GLU A 161 -3.95 -10.26 15.87
N GLU A 162 -3.29 -9.80 16.94
CA GLU A 162 -2.63 -8.50 17.03
C GLU A 162 -1.22 -8.52 16.42
N LYS A 163 -1.14 -8.76 15.13
CA LYS A 163 0.10 -8.78 14.33
C LYS A 163 0.18 -7.53 13.43
N PRO A 164 0.76 -6.40 13.90
CA PRO A 164 0.86 -5.18 13.10
C PRO A 164 1.82 -5.37 11.93
N VAL A 165 1.43 -4.91 10.73
CA VAL A 165 2.20 -5.12 9.50
C VAL A 165 2.64 -3.82 8.85
N GLU A 166 1.69 -2.95 8.53
CA GLU A 166 1.93 -1.68 7.84
C GLU A 166 1.07 -0.60 8.49
N ALA A 167 1.44 0.65 8.26
CA ALA A 167 0.71 1.78 8.81
C ALA A 167 0.63 2.95 7.82
N CYS A 168 -0.32 3.86 8.08
CA CYS A 168 -0.51 5.09 7.33
C CYS A 168 -1.04 6.18 8.25
N PHE A 169 -0.54 7.40 8.14
CA PHE A 169 -1.03 8.55 8.88
C PHE A 169 -2.14 9.27 8.15
N THR A 170 -3.12 9.78 8.91
CA THR A 170 -4.17 10.69 8.42
C THR A 170 -4.42 11.82 9.44
N ASN A 171 -5.23 12.79 9.05
CA ASN A 171 -5.64 13.90 9.90
C ASN A 171 -4.42 14.67 10.47
N ASN A 172 -3.49 15.07 9.60
CA ASN A 172 -2.26 15.76 9.98
C ASN A 172 -1.46 15.00 11.06
N ASP A 173 -1.20 13.73 10.83
CA ASP A 173 -0.48 12.80 11.70
C ASP A 173 -1.15 12.50 13.06
N LYS A 174 -2.38 12.94 13.29
CA LYS A 174 -3.09 12.69 14.55
C LYS A 174 -3.61 11.26 14.67
N ILE A 175 -3.84 10.57 13.54
CA ILE A 175 -4.34 9.20 13.51
C ILE A 175 -3.36 8.31 12.76
N LEU A 176 -2.79 7.33 13.46
CA LEU A 176 -1.99 6.26 12.86
C LEU A 176 -2.90 5.04 12.62
N TRP A 177 -3.19 4.75 11.37
CA TRP A 177 -3.87 3.54 10.97
C TRP A 177 -2.90 2.38 10.87
N VAL A 178 -3.21 1.26 11.51
CA VAL A 178 -2.36 0.07 11.53
C VAL A 178 -3.13 -1.13 11.02
N SER A 179 -2.58 -1.83 10.04
CA SER A 179 -3.14 -3.10 9.56
C SER A 179 -2.72 -4.25 10.50
N LEU A 180 -3.71 -5.05 10.96
CA LEU A 180 -3.51 -6.21 11.81
C LEU A 180 -3.68 -7.49 10.99
N HIS A 181 -2.55 -8.13 10.70
CA HIS A 181 -2.45 -9.28 9.79
C HIS A 181 -3.47 -10.39 10.03
N ASN A 182 -3.56 -10.86 11.27
CA ASN A 182 -4.42 -12.00 11.61
C ASN A 182 -5.81 -11.57 12.09
N ALA A 183 -5.98 -10.32 12.51
CA ALA A 183 -7.28 -9.79 12.90
C ALA A 183 -8.19 -9.50 11.69
N GLY A 184 -7.64 -9.47 10.48
CA GLY A 184 -8.42 -9.23 9.26
C GLY A 184 -9.02 -7.83 9.17
N GLY A 185 -8.30 -6.82 9.65
CA GLY A 185 -8.76 -5.44 9.64
C GLY A 185 -7.68 -4.42 9.98
N VAL A 186 -8.10 -3.19 10.12
CA VAL A 186 -7.26 -2.04 10.49
C VAL A 186 -7.80 -1.37 11.75
N ILE A 187 -6.92 -0.73 12.50
CA ILE A 187 -7.28 0.04 13.69
C ILE A 187 -6.74 1.47 13.58
N PRO A 188 -7.46 2.49 14.05
CA PRO A 188 -6.93 3.83 14.27
C PRO A 188 -6.27 3.93 15.64
N ILE A 189 -5.07 4.47 15.72
CA ILE A 189 -4.40 4.88 16.95
C ILE A 189 -4.36 6.40 16.97
N MET A 190 -5.06 7.02 17.93
CA MET A 190 -4.96 8.46 18.18
C MET A 190 -3.63 8.75 18.88
N VAL A 191 -2.64 9.25 18.13
CA VAL A 191 -1.25 9.31 18.61
C VAL A 191 -1.09 10.18 19.85
N ASP A 192 -1.76 11.35 19.90
CA ASP A 192 -1.61 12.31 20.99
C ASP A 192 -2.86 12.48 21.87
N SER A 193 -3.98 11.88 21.49
CA SER A 193 -5.28 12.02 22.16
C SER A 193 -5.98 10.70 22.46
N PHE A 194 -5.21 9.63 22.72
CA PHE A 194 -5.71 8.28 22.99
C PHE A 194 -6.70 8.22 24.19
N ARG A 195 -6.68 9.18 25.13
CA ARG A 195 -7.64 9.29 26.22
C ARG A 195 -9.04 9.69 25.77
N SER A 196 -9.19 10.13 24.53
CA SER A 196 -10.46 10.62 23.98
C SER A 196 -11.29 9.55 23.29
N TYR A 197 -10.92 8.27 23.38
CA TYR A 197 -11.76 7.20 22.83
C TYR A 197 -13.08 7.12 23.59
N PRO A 198 -14.23 7.24 22.92
CA PRO A 198 -15.52 7.03 23.56
C PRO A 198 -15.66 5.57 23.99
N LYS A 199 -16.57 5.30 24.94
CA LYS A 199 -16.95 3.92 25.23
C LYS A 199 -17.45 3.27 23.94
N THR A 200 -16.82 2.17 23.58
CA THR A 200 -17.13 1.42 22.37
C THR A 200 -18.51 0.82 22.46
N PRO A 201 -19.38 0.99 21.46
CA PRO A 201 -20.59 0.18 21.38
C PRO A 201 -20.22 -1.31 21.30
N ASP A 202 -20.92 -2.17 22.01
CA ASP A 202 -20.66 -3.62 22.05
C ASP A 202 -20.69 -4.29 20.65
N SER A 203 -21.30 -3.64 19.68
CA SER A 203 -21.39 -4.10 18.29
C SER A 203 -20.10 -3.95 17.48
N ILE A 204 -19.12 -3.15 17.94
CA ILE A 204 -17.86 -2.92 17.21
C ILE A 204 -16.72 -3.63 17.94
N PRO A 205 -16.05 -4.61 17.30
CA PRO A 205 -14.91 -5.27 17.93
C PRO A 205 -13.78 -4.29 18.16
N THR A 206 -13.05 -4.48 19.26
CA THR A 206 -11.92 -3.62 19.63
C THR A 206 -10.64 -4.40 19.85
N LYS A 207 -9.52 -3.68 19.87
CA LYS A 207 -8.20 -4.17 20.27
C LYS A 207 -7.69 -3.34 21.43
N HIS A 208 -7.38 -4.04 22.54
CA HIS A 208 -6.84 -3.41 23.74
C HIS A 208 -5.37 -3.10 23.56
N ILE A 209 -4.99 -1.85 23.81
CA ILE A 209 -3.61 -1.34 23.68
C ILE A 209 -3.19 -0.73 25.02
N THR A 210 -2.06 -1.18 25.53
CA THR A 210 -1.37 -0.56 26.67
C THR A 210 -0.25 0.32 26.15
N LEU A 211 -0.23 1.57 26.58
CA LEU A 211 0.83 2.53 26.29
C LEU A 211 1.88 2.46 27.38
N ILE A 212 3.11 2.18 27.00
CA ILE A 212 4.25 2.04 27.89
C ILE A 212 5.28 3.11 27.55
N TYR A 213 5.74 3.83 28.56
CA TYR A 213 6.78 4.84 28.46
C TYR A 213 8.08 4.28 29.05
N PRO A 214 9.15 4.04 28.26
CA PRO A 214 10.36 3.36 28.75
C PRO A 214 11.02 4.03 29.97
N ASP A 215 10.96 5.35 30.03
CA ASP A 215 11.59 6.14 31.08
C ASP A 215 10.64 6.48 32.24
N SER A 216 9.47 5.84 32.33
CA SER A 216 8.45 6.13 33.35
C SER A 216 7.72 4.87 33.79
N SER A 217 7.28 4.83 35.05
CA SER A 217 6.34 3.81 35.53
C SER A 217 4.89 4.03 35.04
N GLN A 218 4.62 5.16 34.40
CA GLN A 218 3.30 5.48 33.89
C GLN A 218 2.90 4.49 32.77
N LYS A 219 1.64 4.05 32.85
CA LYS A 219 0.99 3.27 31.79
C LYS A 219 -0.40 3.83 31.57
N ASP A 220 -0.79 3.93 30.32
CA ASP A 220 -2.14 4.25 29.91
C ASP A 220 -2.69 3.08 29.08
N SER A 221 -3.99 2.99 28.92
CA SER A 221 -4.60 1.98 28.04
C SER A 221 -5.86 2.50 27.39
N PHE A 222 -6.18 1.94 26.23
CA PHE A 222 -7.39 2.26 25.48
C PHE A 222 -7.81 1.08 24.58
N ASP A 223 -9.08 1.09 24.15
CA ASP A 223 -9.63 0.11 23.24
C ASP A 223 -9.85 0.77 21.87
N ALA A 224 -9.04 0.42 20.88
CA ALA A 224 -9.15 0.92 19.52
C ALA A 224 -10.18 0.09 18.73
N PRO A 225 -11.09 0.71 17.93
CA PRO A 225 -12.04 -0.03 17.10
C PRO A 225 -11.31 -0.81 16.01
N LEU A 226 -11.73 -2.05 15.77
CA LEU A 226 -11.25 -2.87 14.68
C LEU A 226 -12.22 -2.80 13.50
N ILE A 227 -11.78 -2.18 12.42
CA ILE A 227 -12.54 -2.11 11.18
C ILE A 227 -12.12 -3.30 10.30
N LYS A 228 -13.02 -4.27 10.15
CA LYS A 228 -12.76 -5.45 9.30
C LYS A 228 -12.66 -5.05 7.84
N THR A 229 -11.63 -5.53 7.15
CA THR A 229 -11.37 -5.26 5.73
C THR A 229 -11.39 -6.55 4.90
N GLY A 230 -10.64 -7.55 5.30
CA GLY A 230 -10.53 -8.82 4.63
C GLY A 230 -9.46 -9.68 5.28
N LYS A 231 -9.24 -10.89 4.75
CA LYS A 231 -8.21 -11.79 5.28
C LYS A 231 -6.82 -11.28 4.96
N THR A 232 -5.99 -11.19 6.01
CA THR A 232 -4.57 -10.86 5.90
C THR A 232 -4.31 -9.49 5.27
N PRO A 233 -4.81 -8.38 5.88
CA PRO A 233 -4.49 -7.05 5.40
C PRO A 233 -2.98 -6.80 5.48
N LYS A 234 -2.44 -6.14 4.47
CA LYS A 234 -1.01 -5.84 4.34
C LYS A 234 -0.80 -4.34 4.19
N VAL A 235 -0.64 -3.87 2.96
CA VAL A 235 -0.37 -2.47 2.69
C VAL A 235 -1.62 -1.64 2.96
N ILE A 236 -1.41 -0.50 3.60
CA ILE A 236 -2.39 0.52 3.83
C ILE A 236 -1.83 1.85 3.32
N THR A 237 -2.61 2.58 2.56
CA THR A 237 -2.27 3.90 2.03
C THR A 237 -3.51 4.79 1.99
N LYS A 238 -3.32 6.07 1.71
CA LYS A 238 -4.41 7.06 1.70
C LYS A 238 -4.44 7.87 0.42
N THR A 239 -5.57 8.51 0.14
CA THR A 239 -5.66 9.63 -0.80
C THR A 239 -5.06 10.89 -0.19
N ALA A 240 -4.55 11.81 -1.02
CA ALA A 240 -3.89 13.03 -0.54
C ALA A 240 -4.83 13.96 0.25
N ASP A 241 -6.13 13.90 -0.04
CA ASP A 241 -7.16 14.69 0.64
C ASP A 241 -7.62 14.10 2.00
N ASP A 242 -7.00 13.04 2.46
CA ASP A 242 -7.33 12.32 3.71
C ASP A 242 -8.80 11.83 3.79
N LYS A 243 -9.49 11.62 2.65
CA LYS A 243 -10.87 11.12 2.66
C LYS A 243 -10.97 9.61 2.61
N ASN A 244 -9.99 8.94 2.02
CA ASN A 244 -10.05 7.49 1.84
C ASN A 244 -8.75 6.79 2.22
N LEU A 245 -8.90 5.57 2.76
CA LEU A 245 -7.82 4.60 2.91
C LEU A 245 -8.05 3.43 1.97
N LEU A 246 -6.96 2.91 1.41
CA LEU A 246 -6.94 1.69 0.62
C LEU A 246 -6.14 0.63 1.38
N VAL A 247 -6.69 -0.57 1.48
CA VAL A 247 -6.07 -1.70 2.18
C VAL A 247 -6.02 -2.92 1.27
N SER A 248 -4.82 -3.45 1.03
CA SER A 248 -4.66 -4.69 0.29
C SER A 248 -4.88 -5.90 1.21
N ASN A 249 -5.84 -6.77 0.89
CA ASN A 249 -6.16 -7.97 1.65
C ASN A 249 -5.65 -9.20 0.90
N TRP A 250 -4.53 -9.74 1.36
CA TRP A 250 -3.78 -10.78 0.66
C TRP A 250 -4.61 -12.03 0.35
N HIS A 251 -5.18 -12.68 1.39
CA HIS A 251 -5.92 -13.94 1.24
C HIS A 251 -7.42 -13.77 0.91
N SER A 252 -7.89 -12.53 0.80
CA SER A 252 -9.22 -12.24 0.23
C SER A 252 -9.15 -11.86 -1.24
N TYR A 253 -7.96 -11.57 -1.78
CA TYR A 253 -7.76 -11.07 -3.15
C TYR A 253 -8.61 -9.83 -3.43
N THR A 254 -8.63 -8.91 -2.47
CA THR A 254 -9.43 -7.67 -2.57
C THR A 254 -8.64 -6.45 -2.13
N ILE A 255 -9.09 -5.29 -2.58
CA ILE A 255 -8.74 -3.99 -2.03
C ILE A 255 -9.98 -3.44 -1.32
N SER A 256 -9.86 -3.18 -0.02
CA SER A 256 -10.90 -2.44 0.72
C SER A 256 -10.63 -0.96 0.65
N VAL A 257 -11.66 -0.20 0.32
CA VAL A 257 -11.66 1.27 0.35
C VAL A 257 -12.48 1.70 1.55
N LEU A 258 -11.85 2.43 2.47
CA LEU A 258 -12.50 2.96 3.65
C LEU A 258 -12.70 4.46 3.51
N GLN A 259 -13.91 4.91 3.72
CA GLN A 259 -14.22 6.33 3.87
C GLN A 259 -13.84 6.76 5.29
N LEU A 260 -13.00 7.79 5.40
CA LEU A 260 -12.54 8.36 6.66
C LEU A 260 -13.55 9.36 7.21
N ASN A 261 -13.77 9.31 8.53
CA ASN A 261 -14.52 10.31 9.28
C ASN A 261 -13.85 10.54 10.65
N PRO A 262 -12.79 11.36 10.71
CA PRO A 262 -12.00 11.54 11.92
C PRO A 262 -12.77 12.15 13.11
N GLY A 263 -13.95 12.75 12.88
CA GLY A 263 -14.81 13.32 13.91
C GLY A 263 -15.83 12.35 14.49
N GLN A 264 -15.99 11.14 13.95
CA GLN A 264 -17.03 10.21 14.35
C GLN A 264 -16.48 8.78 14.50
N TYR A 265 -16.63 8.21 15.69
CA TYR A 265 -16.32 6.81 15.96
C TYR A 265 -17.13 5.86 15.03
N PRO A 266 -16.55 4.82 14.44
CA PRO A 266 -15.18 4.28 14.61
C PRO A 266 -14.11 4.91 13.68
N TYR A 267 -14.29 6.13 13.24
CA TYR A 267 -13.38 6.98 12.44
C TYR A 267 -13.23 6.60 10.97
N ALA A 268 -13.69 5.44 10.56
CA ALA A 268 -13.81 5.02 9.17
C ALA A 268 -14.85 3.91 9.02
N LYS A 269 -15.35 3.76 7.79
CA LYS A 269 -16.20 2.63 7.39
C LYS A 269 -15.72 2.09 6.04
N VAL A 270 -15.80 0.77 5.84
CA VAL A 270 -15.58 0.17 4.52
C VAL A 270 -16.71 0.64 3.60
N MET A 271 -16.33 1.33 2.55
CA MET A 271 -17.23 1.87 1.54
C MET A 271 -17.33 0.94 0.35
N ASN A 272 -16.22 0.33 -0.05
CA ASN A 272 -16.17 -0.60 -1.16
C ASN A 272 -15.13 -1.70 -0.92
N THR A 273 -15.34 -2.86 -1.55
CA THR A 273 -14.39 -3.97 -1.57
C THR A 273 -14.25 -4.42 -3.03
N ILE A 274 -13.09 -4.17 -3.60
CA ILE A 274 -12.80 -4.36 -5.02
C ILE A 274 -12.05 -5.68 -5.19
N PRO A 275 -12.60 -6.69 -5.91
CA PRO A 275 -11.89 -7.92 -6.19
C PRO A 275 -10.74 -7.68 -7.18
N VAL A 276 -9.64 -8.39 -6.97
CA VAL A 276 -8.47 -8.42 -7.86
C VAL A 276 -8.13 -9.87 -8.24
N SER A 277 -7.33 -10.04 -9.28
CA SER A 277 -7.09 -11.36 -9.89
C SER A 277 -6.32 -12.34 -9.00
N SER A 278 -5.48 -11.84 -8.08
CA SER A 278 -4.66 -12.66 -7.19
C SER A 278 -4.16 -11.81 -6.00
N ILE A 279 -3.06 -12.19 -5.38
CA ILE A 279 -2.49 -11.61 -4.16
C ILE A 279 -2.13 -10.13 -4.35
N PRO A 280 -2.91 -9.17 -3.83
CA PRO A 280 -2.56 -7.75 -3.86
C PRO A 280 -1.49 -7.43 -2.83
N ARG A 281 -0.60 -6.47 -3.15
CA ARG A 281 0.46 -6.09 -2.23
C ARG A 281 0.67 -4.57 -2.17
N GLY A 282 1.65 -4.02 -2.86
CA GLY A 282 1.94 -2.58 -2.89
C GLY A 282 0.85 -1.79 -3.58
N ILE A 283 0.57 -0.59 -3.05
CA ILE A 283 -0.41 0.35 -3.62
C ILE A 283 0.27 1.71 -3.76
N ALA A 284 0.17 2.30 -4.95
CA ALA A 284 0.53 3.70 -5.20
C ALA A 284 -0.73 4.47 -5.61
N VAL A 285 -0.93 5.65 -5.03
CA VAL A 285 -2.08 6.52 -5.33
C VAL A 285 -1.62 7.68 -6.19
N ASP A 286 -2.32 7.92 -7.29
CA ASP A 286 -2.16 9.05 -8.19
C ASP A 286 -3.39 9.97 -8.07
N ASP A 287 -3.36 10.84 -7.09
CA ASP A 287 -4.48 11.76 -6.83
C ASP A 287 -4.69 12.73 -7.99
N LYS A 288 -3.63 13.06 -8.75
CA LYS A 288 -3.72 13.96 -9.90
C LYS A 288 -4.61 13.39 -11.01
N ASN A 289 -4.51 12.08 -11.25
CA ASN A 289 -5.28 11.39 -12.29
C ASN A 289 -6.45 10.57 -11.71
N ASN A 290 -6.71 10.66 -10.40
CA ASN A 290 -7.75 9.89 -9.69
C ASN A 290 -7.65 8.39 -9.93
N LYS A 291 -6.43 7.86 -9.86
CA LYS A 291 -6.12 6.44 -10.05
C LYS A 291 -5.33 5.88 -8.87
N SER A 292 -5.47 4.60 -8.66
CA SER A 292 -4.58 3.84 -7.76
C SER A 292 -4.05 2.61 -8.48
N TYR A 293 -2.78 2.30 -8.25
CA TYR A 293 -2.05 1.21 -8.88
C TYR A 293 -1.73 0.15 -7.84
N VAL A 294 -2.18 -1.08 -8.04
CA VAL A 294 -2.01 -2.18 -7.10
C VAL A 294 -1.14 -3.26 -7.71
N ALA A 295 0.02 -3.52 -7.11
CA ALA A 295 0.89 -4.61 -7.51
C ALA A 295 0.27 -5.97 -7.15
N ILE A 296 0.03 -6.84 -8.12
CA ILE A 296 -0.53 -8.18 -7.92
C ILE A 296 0.61 -9.20 -7.83
N MET A 297 1.09 -9.44 -6.60
CA MET A 297 2.25 -10.29 -6.32
C MET A 297 2.02 -11.76 -6.70
N GLY A 298 0.78 -12.24 -6.67
CA GLY A 298 0.43 -13.59 -7.13
C GLY A 298 0.33 -13.75 -8.65
N GLY A 299 0.66 -12.70 -9.41
CA GLY A 299 0.50 -12.67 -10.87
C GLY A 299 1.62 -11.91 -11.58
N ALA A 300 1.28 -11.30 -12.70
CA ALA A 300 2.17 -10.48 -13.54
C ALA A 300 1.45 -9.18 -13.98
N THR A 301 0.68 -8.59 -13.08
CA THR A 301 -0.11 -7.40 -13.39
C THR A 301 0.02 -6.31 -12.31
N ILE A 302 -0.26 -5.08 -12.73
CA ILE A 302 -0.62 -3.97 -11.85
C ILE A 302 -2.08 -3.66 -12.15
N THR A 303 -2.97 -3.85 -11.17
CA THR A 303 -4.38 -3.47 -11.28
C THR A 303 -4.53 -1.97 -11.12
N VAL A 304 -5.20 -1.32 -12.06
CA VAL A 304 -5.55 0.09 -12.01
C VAL A 304 -6.96 0.23 -11.47
N LEU A 305 -7.11 1.06 -10.45
CA LEU A 305 -8.40 1.43 -9.85
C LEU A 305 -8.74 2.86 -10.24
N ASN A 306 -10.01 3.09 -10.55
CA ASN A 306 -10.59 4.43 -10.71
C ASN A 306 -11.03 4.94 -9.34
N ASN A 307 -10.44 6.02 -8.84
CA ASN A 307 -10.70 6.55 -7.49
C ASN A 307 -12.00 7.38 -7.40
N TRP A 308 -12.63 7.75 -8.54
CA TRP A 308 -13.93 8.43 -8.52
C TRP A 308 -15.07 7.48 -8.15
N VAL A 309 -15.04 6.28 -8.74
CA VAL A 309 -16.12 5.28 -8.58
C VAL A 309 -15.68 4.07 -7.75
N TRP A 310 -14.41 4.00 -7.37
CA TRP A 310 -13.80 2.90 -6.62
C TRP A 310 -14.06 1.54 -7.26
N GLN A 311 -13.70 1.43 -8.52
CA GLN A 311 -13.82 0.21 -9.30
C GLN A 311 -12.50 -0.10 -10.02
N LYS A 312 -12.31 -1.37 -10.34
CA LYS A 312 -11.23 -1.80 -11.21
C LYS A 312 -11.45 -1.24 -12.61
N GLU A 313 -10.43 -0.62 -13.18
CA GLU A 313 -10.43 -0.08 -14.54
C GLU A 313 -9.80 -1.07 -15.51
N GLU A 314 -8.55 -1.50 -15.23
CA GLU A 314 -7.79 -2.40 -16.08
C GLU A 314 -6.69 -3.15 -15.32
N ASP A 315 -6.02 -4.10 -15.98
CA ASP A 315 -4.79 -4.74 -15.52
C ASP A 315 -3.65 -4.45 -16.50
N LEU A 316 -2.67 -3.68 -16.08
CA LEU A 316 -1.44 -3.45 -16.84
C LEU A 316 -0.55 -4.69 -16.75
N GLN A 317 -0.12 -5.23 -17.88
CA GLN A 317 0.79 -6.38 -17.93
C GLN A 317 2.21 -5.95 -17.61
N VAL A 318 2.82 -6.62 -16.63
CA VAL A 318 4.20 -6.37 -16.19
C VAL A 318 4.95 -7.69 -15.96
N ALA A 319 6.19 -7.64 -15.51
CA ALA A 319 6.91 -8.86 -15.14
C ALA A 319 6.28 -9.55 -13.91
N SER A 320 6.52 -10.84 -13.75
CA SER A 320 5.90 -11.65 -12.70
C SER A 320 6.34 -11.25 -11.29
N ASN A 321 5.42 -11.41 -10.32
CA ASN A 321 5.63 -11.14 -8.91
C ASN A 321 5.97 -9.67 -8.57
N PRO A 322 5.22 -8.66 -9.11
CA PRO A 322 5.35 -7.30 -8.64
C PRO A 322 4.95 -7.24 -7.16
N ARG A 323 5.80 -6.65 -6.31
CA ARG A 323 5.58 -6.73 -4.86
C ARG A 323 5.29 -5.37 -4.22
N HIS A 324 6.18 -4.42 -4.41
CA HIS A 324 6.01 -3.07 -3.89
C HIS A 324 6.08 -2.08 -5.03
N ILE A 325 5.34 -0.99 -4.91
CA ILE A 325 5.20 0.00 -5.95
C ILE A 325 5.21 1.38 -5.30
N VAL A 326 5.97 2.29 -5.88
CA VAL A 326 5.96 3.72 -5.55
C VAL A 326 5.92 4.52 -6.85
N MET A 327 5.43 5.75 -6.78
CA MET A 327 5.24 6.59 -7.94
C MET A 327 5.97 7.92 -7.79
N ASP A 328 6.48 8.45 -8.90
CA ASP A 328 6.98 9.82 -8.95
C ASP A 328 5.96 10.79 -9.53
N THR A 329 6.28 12.08 -9.46
CA THR A 329 5.41 13.16 -9.94
C THR A 329 5.25 13.21 -11.46
N SER A 330 6.04 12.43 -12.21
CA SER A 330 5.98 12.35 -13.68
C SER A 330 5.11 11.19 -14.20
N GLY A 331 4.47 10.43 -13.31
CA GLY A 331 3.65 9.29 -13.69
C GLY A 331 4.44 8.01 -13.93
N ARG A 332 5.67 7.90 -13.40
CA ARG A 332 6.46 6.67 -13.48
C ARG A 332 6.25 5.84 -12.22
N LEU A 333 5.95 4.57 -12.41
CA LEU A 333 5.87 3.58 -11.34
C LEU A 333 7.21 2.89 -11.19
N PHE A 334 7.72 2.82 -9.96
CA PHE A 334 8.88 2.01 -9.63
C PHE A 334 8.39 0.77 -8.92
N VAL A 335 8.79 -0.40 -9.41
CA VAL A 335 8.25 -1.70 -8.99
C VAL A 335 9.38 -2.62 -8.58
N SER A 336 9.24 -3.28 -7.42
CA SER A 336 10.14 -4.37 -7.04
C SER A 336 9.54 -5.71 -7.45
N TYR A 337 10.33 -6.56 -8.14
CA TYR A 337 9.94 -7.92 -8.55
C TYR A 337 10.58 -8.96 -7.66
N ASN A 338 9.82 -9.44 -6.67
CA ASN A 338 10.33 -10.24 -5.56
C ASN A 338 11.07 -11.51 -5.98
N LYS A 339 10.54 -12.24 -6.96
CA LYS A 339 11.15 -13.50 -7.45
C LYS A 339 12.26 -13.28 -8.50
N LEU A 340 12.24 -12.15 -9.18
CA LEU A 340 13.18 -11.88 -10.29
C LEU A 340 14.46 -11.19 -9.83
N ALA A 341 14.61 -10.84 -8.55
CA ALA A 341 15.71 -10.03 -8.03
C ALA A 341 15.96 -8.77 -8.89
N GLN A 342 14.88 -8.01 -9.15
CA GLN A 342 14.91 -6.90 -10.10
C GLN A 342 14.00 -5.77 -9.62
N ILE A 343 14.34 -4.54 -10.01
CA ILE A 343 13.45 -3.38 -10.01
C ILE A 343 13.18 -2.93 -11.44
N ALA A 344 12.04 -2.32 -11.67
CA ALA A 344 11.70 -1.70 -12.94
C ALA A 344 11.10 -0.30 -12.75
N CYS A 345 11.27 0.52 -13.77
CA CYS A 345 10.49 1.71 -14.02
C CYS A 345 9.45 1.37 -15.07
N VAL A 346 8.18 1.60 -14.75
CA VAL A 346 7.03 1.28 -15.60
C VAL A 346 6.25 2.55 -15.86
N ASP A 347 5.81 2.76 -17.09
CA ASP A 347 4.90 3.84 -17.45
C ASP A 347 3.50 3.54 -16.90
N ALA A 348 2.94 4.45 -16.10
CA ALA A 348 1.67 4.23 -15.43
C ALA A 348 0.45 4.20 -16.38
N GLY A 349 0.55 4.85 -17.53
CA GLY A 349 -0.54 4.89 -18.49
C GLY A 349 -0.63 3.65 -19.38
N THR A 350 0.49 2.96 -19.61
CA THR A 350 0.57 1.87 -20.60
C THR A 350 1.02 0.52 -20.02
N GLY A 351 1.55 0.50 -18.82
CA GLY A 351 2.19 -0.68 -18.24
C GLY A 351 3.55 -1.04 -18.87
N LYS A 352 4.01 -0.24 -19.84
CA LYS A 352 5.28 -0.51 -20.52
C LYS A 352 6.46 -0.36 -19.57
N THR A 353 7.29 -1.39 -19.46
CA THR A 353 8.58 -1.29 -18.78
C THR A 353 9.52 -0.38 -19.57
N LEU A 354 9.94 0.73 -18.94
CA LEU A 354 10.84 1.71 -19.53
C LEU A 354 12.31 1.27 -19.40
N PHE A 355 12.67 0.81 -18.22
CA PHE A 355 14.00 0.26 -17.92
C PHE A 355 13.98 -0.56 -16.62
N THR A 356 15.00 -1.39 -16.44
CA THR A 356 15.15 -2.29 -15.28
C THR A 356 16.56 -2.24 -14.72
N ALA A 357 16.73 -2.74 -13.48
CA ALA A 357 18.04 -3.02 -12.92
C ALA A 357 18.01 -4.24 -12.00
N PRO A 358 19.09 -5.03 -11.93
CA PRO A 358 19.22 -6.15 -11.02
C PRO A 358 19.42 -5.65 -9.58
N THR A 359 18.83 -6.38 -8.63
CA THR A 359 18.99 -6.18 -7.19
C THR A 359 19.63 -7.42 -6.56
N HIS A 360 19.90 -7.37 -5.25
CA HIS A 360 20.08 -8.58 -4.47
C HIS A 360 18.75 -9.34 -4.32
N ILE A 361 18.85 -10.59 -3.83
CA ILE A 361 17.73 -11.57 -3.80
C ILE A 361 16.56 -11.07 -2.96
N GLN A 362 15.35 -11.27 -3.50
CA GLN A 362 14.07 -10.92 -2.89
C GLN A 362 13.93 -9.44 -2.54
N PRO A 363 13.93 -8.52 -3.53
CA PRO A 363 13.59 -7.13 -3.27
C PRO A 363 12.15 -7.04 -2.74
N ARG A 364 11.99 -6.27 -1.67
CA ARG A 364 10.70 -6.10 -0.98
C ARG A 364 10.25 -4.65 -1.04
N THR A 365 10.30 -3.94 0.08
CA THR A 365 9.89 -2.54 0.13
C THR A 365 10.91 -1.67 -0.59
N ILE A 366 10.40 -0.70 -1.33
CA ILE A 366 11.18 0.33 -1.99
C ILE A 366 10.70 1.70 -1.52
N ALA A 367 11.61 2.65 -1.38
CA ALA A 367 11.31 4.03 -1.01
C ALA A 367 12.07 5.02 -1.88
N LEU A 368 11.40 6.11 -2.25
CA LEU A 368 11.99 7.22 -3.01
C LEU A 368 12.46 8.33 -2.06
N SER A 369 13.60 8.93 -2.37
CA SER A 369 13.98 10.21 -1.79
C SER A 369 12.93 11.29 -2.10
N LYS A 370 12.87 12.37 -1.28
CA LYS A 370 11.90 13.48 -1.51
C LYS A 370 12.05 14.08 -2.90
N ASN A 371 13.27 14.25 -3.41
CA ASN A 371 13.55 14.75 -4.76
C ASN A 371 13.31 13.72 -5.87
N LYS A 372 12.86 12.49 -5.56
CA LYS A 372 12.59 11.38 -6.49
C LYS A 372 13.78 10.94 -7.35
N GLN A 373 15.02 11.31 -6.97
CA GLN A 373 16.22 10.93 -7.72
C GLN A 373 16.91 9.67 -7.20
N PHE A 374 16.56 9.21 -5.98
CA PHE A 374 17.18 8.03 -5.39
C PHE A 374 16.10 7.03 -4.95
N LEU A 375 16.38 5.75 -5.21
CA LEU A 375 15.53 4.62 -4.85
C LEU A 375 16.30 3.70 -3.91
N PHE A 376 15.71 3.41 -2.77
CA PHE A 376 16.21 2.48 -1.77
C PHE A 376 15.41 1.19 -1.84
N VAL A 377 16.08 0.04 -1.88
CA VAL A 377 15.48 -1.27 -2.11
C VAL A 377 15.94 -2.24 -1.04
N THR A 378 15.03 -2.72 -0.19
CA THR A 378 15.33 -3.77 0.79
C THR A 378 15.34 -5.12 0.10
N CYS A 379 16.44 -5.87 0.23
CA CYS A 379 16.64 -7.19 -0.38
C CYS A 379 16.66 -8.26 0.72
N TYR A 380 15.52 -8.86 1.00
CA TYR A 380 15.22 -9.66 2.20
C TYR A 380 16.19 -10.84 2.40
N ASN A 381 16.24 -11.80 1.45
CA ASN A 381 17.15 -12.93 1.55
C ASN A 381 18.60 -12.56 1.17
N GLY A 382 18.80 -11.42 0.52
CA GLY A 382 20.11 -10.88 0.24
C GLY A 382 20.78 -10.25 1.45
N ASN A 383 20.04 -9.93 2.53
CA ASN A 383 20.53 -9.15 3.67
C ASN A 383 21.17 -7.82 3.27
N MET A 384 20.68 -7.21 2.20
CA MET A 384 21.26 -5.99 1.61
C MET A 384 20.19 -4.92 1.44
N VAL A 385 20.63 -3.68 1.44
CA VAL A 385 19.90 -2.54 0.90
C VAL A 385 20.64 -2.02 -0.31
N ASP A 386 20.00 -2.13 -1.48
CA ASP A 386 20.51 -1.55 -2.71
C ASP A 386 20.03 -0.11 -2.87
N VAL A 387 20.92 0.80 -3.23
CA VAL A 387 20.65 2.21 -3.45
C VAL A 387 20.93 2.57 -4.89
N PHE A 388 19.93 3.13 -5.57
CA PHE A 388 20.03 3.50 -6.98
C PHE A 388 19.80 4.99 -7.18
N LYS A 389 20.56 5.60 -8.07
CA LYS A 389 20.24 6.89 -8.68
C LYS A 389 19.33 6.66 -9.89
N ILE A 390 18.24 7.41 -9.96
CA ILE A 390 17.27 7.35 -11.05
C ILE A 390 17.60 8.44 -12.07
N SER A 391 17.59 8.08 -13.34
CA SER A 391 17.71 9.02 -14.47
C SER A 391 16.52 8.85 -15.43
N LYS A 392 16.46 9.69 -16.46
CA LYS A 392 15.48 9.53 -17.55
C LYS A 392 15.65 8.23 -18.33
N LYS A 393 16.88 7.64 -18.32
CA LYS A 393 17.25 6.53 -19.18
C LYS A 393 17.51 5.23 -18.41
N GLY A 394 17.51 5.24 -17.08
CA GLY A 394 17.84 4.03 -16.32
C GLY A 394 18.15 4.27 -14.86
N PHE A 395 18.48 3.15 -14.20
CA PHE A 395 18.99 3.10 -12.84
C PHE A 395 20.52 2.99 -12.85
N LYS A 396 21.19 3.74 -11.99
CA LYS A 396 22.60 3.53 -11.66
C LYS A 396 22.70 3.08 -10.21
N LYS A 397 23.14 1.84 -9.96
CA LYS A 397 23.39 1.36 -8.59
C LYS A 397 24.56 2.16 -8.01
N LEU A 398 24.34 2.79 -6.86
CA LEU A 398 25.35 3.57 -6.13
C LEU A 398 25.97 2.74 -5.03
N TYR A 399 25.13 2.04 -4.25
CA TYR A 399 25.54 1.30 -3.06
C TYR A 399 24.78 -0.01 -2.93
N SER A 400 25.43 -0.98 -2.27
CA SER A 400 24.83 -2.17 -1.71
C SER A 400 25.33 -2.27 -0.27
N ILE A 401 24.45 -2.04 0.70
CA ILE A 401 24.80 -1.92 2.11
C ILE A 401 24.25 -3.12 2.86
N GLU A 402 25.12 -3.84 3.58
CA GLU A 402 24.70 -5.00 4.36
C GLU A 402 23.82 -4.58 5.54
N CYS A 403 22.64 -5.21 5.64
CA CYS A 403 21.69 -5.10 6.74
C CYS A 403 21.25 -6.52 7.14
N LYS A 404 22.04 -7.18 8.00
CA LYS A 404 21.77 -8.54 8.49
C LYS A 404 20.41 -8.59 9.23
N GLY A 405 19.72 -9.71 9.11
CA GLY A 405 18.45 -9.92 9.78
C GLY A 405 17.23 -9.74 8.86
N LYS A 406 17.43 -9.92 7.56
CA LYS A 406 16.37 -9.88 6.54
C LYS A 406 15.66 -8.52 6.46
N PRO A 407 16.26 -7.50 5.81
CA PRO A 407 15.67 -6.16 5.66
C PRO A 407 14.36 -6.26 4.89
N VAL A 408 13.31 -5.59 5.40
CA VAL A 408 11.94 -5.78 4.90
C VAL A 408 11.18 -4.49 4.65
N GLY A 409 11.29 -3.49 5.50
CA GLY A 409 10.68 -2.17 5.38
C GLY A 409 11.74 -1.08 5.37
N VAL A 410 11.46 0.02 4.71
CA VAL A 410 12.31 1.23 4.66
C VAL A 410 11.46 2.46 4.52
N ASP A 411 11.81 3.50 5.28
CA ASP A 411 11.30 4.86 5.08
C ASP A 411 12.44 5.87 5.16
N ILE A 412 12.22 7.07 4.57
CA ILE A 412 13.28 8.05 4.32
C ILE A 412 13.02 9.31 5.13
N PHE A 413 14.00 9.65 5.97
CA PHE A 413 14.11 10.97 6.56
C PHE A 413 15.05 11.85 5.73
N GLU A 414 14.67 13.09 5.51
CA GLU A 414 15.49 14.09 4.83
C GLU A 414 15.36 15.45 5.48
N ASP A 415 16.50 16.07 5.77
CA ASP A 415 16.65 17.49 6.06
C ASP A 415 17.55 18.18 5.00
N ASP A 416 17.93 19.42 5.21
CA ASP A 416 18.74 20.17 4.22
C ASP A 416 20.11 19.55 3.95
N ASN A 417 20.71 18.88 4.93
CA ASN A 417 22.11 18.43 4.87
C ASN A 417 22.26 16.92 4.63
N LYS A 418 21.29 16.13 5.08
CA LYS A 418 21.40 14.66 5.07
C LYS A 418 20.12 13.98 4.60
N LEU A 419 20.32 12.74 4.17
CA LEU A 419 19.28 11.76 3.92
C LEU A 419 19.57 10.54 4.80
N GLU A 420 18.57 10.03 5.48
CA GLU A 420 18.67 8.79 6.25
C GLU A 420 17.61 7.80 5.76
N ALA A 421 18.04 6.60 5.38
CA ALA A 421 17.14 5.47 5.15
C ALA A 421 17.05 4.63 6.43
N TRP A 422 15.88 4.59 7.06
CA TRP A 422 15.62 3.78 8.23
C TRP A 422 15.02 2.45 7.78
N VAL A 423 15.79 1.39 7.99
CA VAL A 423 15.52 0.05 7.44
C VAL A 423 15.27 -0.92 8.58
N CYS A 424 14.06 -1.46 8.67
CA CYS A 424 13.79 -2.51 9.64
C CYS A 424 14.21 -3.89 9.12
N THR A 425 14.68 -4.74 10.05
CA THR A 425 15.08 -6.12 9.80
C THR A 425 14.23 -7.09 10.60
N TYR A 426 13.70 -8.10 9.93
CA TYR A 426 12.63 -8.95 10.47
C TYR A 426 13.11 -9.94 11.54
N THR A 427 14.24 -10.65 11.29
CA THR A 427 14.63 -11.80 12.15
C THR A 427 15.31 -11.38 13.45
N ASN A 428 15.96 -10.22 13.49
CA ASN A 428 16.65 -9.71 14.68
C ASN A 428 15.96 -8.51 15.33
N GLY A 429 14.80 -8.06 14.79
CA GLY A 429 14.04 -6.97 15.38
C GLY A 429 14.82 -5.67 15.51
N ALA A 430 15.60 -5.31 14.48
CA ALA A 430 16.45 -4.13 14.50
C ALA A 430 16.03 -3.10 13.44
N ILE A 431 16.46 -1.85 13.64
CA ILE A 431 16.35 -0.76 12.68
C ILE A 431 17.77 -0.29 12.35
N ASN A 432 18.16 -0.41 11.08
CA ASN A 432 19.42 0.10 10.56
C ASN A 432 19.20 1.47 9.96
N ILE A 433 19.92 2.47 10.43
CA ILE A 433 19.89 3.83 9.90
C ILE A 433 21.09 4.00 8.98
N LEU A 434 20.82 4.15 7.69
CA LEU A 434 21.83 4.39 6.66
C LEU A 434 21.87 5.88 6.37
N SER A 435 22.90 6.56 6.82
CA SER A 435 23.05 8.01 6.70
C SER A 435 23.87 8.38 5.48
N PHE A 436 23.42 9.39 4.74
CA PHE A 436 24.07 9.92 3.55
C PHE A 436 24.18 11.44 3.64
N LYS A 437 25.32 12.00 3.26
CA LYS A 437 25.50 13.41 3.01
C LYS A 437 24.98 13.78 1.63
N LYS A 438 24.26 14.87 1.51
CA LYS A 438 23.83 15.41 0.23
C LYS A 438 24.97 16.14 -0.46
N SER A 439 25.08 15.94 -1.78
CA SER A 439 26.11 16.61 -2.62
C SER A 439 25.44 17.20 -3.86
N TYR A 440 25.89 18.37 -4.25
CA TYR A 440 25.35 19.18 -5.33
C TYR A 440 26.07 18.96 -6.65
#